data_62e5c9063efdfbf23e626e054412e2cd
#
_entry.id   62e5c9063efdfbf23e626e054412e2cd
#
_cell.length_a   1.000
_cell.length_b   1.000
_cell.length_c   1.000
_cell.angle_alpha   90.00
_cell.angle_beta   90.00
_cell.angle_gamma   90.00
#
_symmetry.space_group_name_H-M   'P 1'
#
loop_
_entity.id
_entity.type
_entity.pdbx_description
1 polymer ?
#
loop_
_entity_poly.entity_id
_entity_poly.type
_entity_poly.pdbx_seq_one_letter_code
_entity_poly.pdbx_strand_id
1 'polypeptide(L)' 'MTIFRTDDLDATFEKVRASGAEVLQEPIDQPWGPRDCAFRDPSGNTVRISQAPKA' A
#
# COMPACT_ATOMS: atom_id res chain seq x y z
N MET A 1 2.04 11.92 6.22
CA MET A 1 1.67 10.64 5.61
C MET A 1 1.14 10.86 4.20
N THR A 2 1.57 10.05 3.26
CA THR A 2 1.12 10.14 1.86
C THR A 2 0.21 8.96 1.56
N ILE A 3 -0.90 9.23 0.86
CA ILE A 3 -1.85 8.20 0.47
C ILE A 3 -1.93 8.16 -1.06
N PHE A 4 -1.72 6.99 -1.65
CA PHE A 4 -1.83 6.75 -3.08
C PHE A 4 -2.98 5.78 -3.36
N ARG A 5 -3.56 5.89 -4.54
CA ARG A 5 -4.57 4.95 -5.02
C ARG A 5 -4.04 4.21 -6.22
N THR A 6 -4.43 2.95 -6.36
CA THR A 6 -4.04 2.10 -7.46
C THR A 6 -5.19 1.18 -7.84
N ASP A 7 -5.18 0.73 -9.09
CA ASP A 7 -6.15 -0.27 -9.56
C ASP A 7 -5.62 -1.70 -9.34
N ASP A 8 -4.34 -1.84 -9.04
CA ASP A 8 -3.72 -3.14 -8.80
C ASP A 8 -2.75 -3.02 -7.63
N LEU A 9 -3.29 -3.19 -6.43
CA LEU A 9 -2.52 -3.05 -5.20
C LEU A 9 -1.41 -4.09 -5.10
N ASP A 10 -1.69 -5.33 -5.49
CA ASP A 10 -0.71 -6.40 -5.35
C ASP A 10 0.54 -6.14 -6.22
N ALA A 11 0.34 -5.69 -7.46
CA ALA A 11 1.46 -5.34 -8.33
C ALA A 11 2.22 -4.14 -7.80
N THR A 12 1.51 -3.13 -7.30
CA THR A 12 2.13 -1.94 -6.71
C THR A 12 2.92 -2.30 -5.47
N PHE A 13 2.35 -3.15 -4.61
CA PHE A 13 3.01 -3.62 -3.40
C PHE A 13 4.33 -4.31 -3.73
N GLU A 14 4.33 -5.20 -4.73
CA GLU A 14 5.53 -5.92 -5.12
C GLU A 14 6.62 -4.98 -5.62
N LYS A 15 6.26 -3.97 -6.39
CA LYS A 15 7.22 -2.98 -6.89
C LYS A 15 7.86 -2.20 -5.76
N VAL A 16 7.06 -1.73 -4.81
CA VAL A 16 7.56 -0.94 -3.69
C VAL A 16 8.41 -1.80 -2.76
N ARG A 17 7.96 -3.02 -2.49
CA ARG A 17 8.73 -3.96 -1.67
C ARG A 17 10.08 -4.26 -2.30
N ALA A 18 10.12 -4.47 -3.61
CA ALA A 18 11.35 -4.76 -4.34
C ALA A 18 12.33 -3.57 -4.33
N SER A 19 11.83 -2.36 -4.14
CA SER A 19 12.69 -1.17 -4.06
C SER A 19 13.41 -1.04 -2.71
N GLY A 20 13.10 -1.90 -1.74
CA GLY A 20 13.74 -1.90 -0.44
C GLY A 20 13.01 -1.13 0.65
N ALA A 21 11.79 -0.68 0.38
CA ALA A 21 11.00 0.02 1.38
C ALA A 21 10.60 -0.92 2.53
N GLU A 22 10.54 -0.36 3.74
CA GLU A 22 10.09 -1.13 4.90
C GLU A 22 8.59 -1.34 4.83
N VAL A 23 8.15 -2.60 4.90
CA VAL A 23 6.73 -2.94 4.89
C VAL A 23 6.17 -2.78 6.30
N LEU A 24 5.23 -1.84 6.48
CA LEU A 24 4.55 -1.65 7.75
C LEU A 24 3.26 -2.47 7.83
N GLN A 25 2.60 -2.67 6.69
CA GLN A 25 1.38 -3.45 6.62
C GLN A 25 1.31 -4.10 5.23
N GLU A 26 1.14 -5.42 5.19
CA GLU A 26 0.92 -6.12 3.93
C GLU A 26 -0.49 -5.85 3.39
N PRO A 27 -0.73 -6.08 2.08
CA PRO A 27 -2.06 -5.86 1.52
C PRO A 27 -3.12 -6.70 2.22
N ILE A 28 -4.13 -6.02 2.76
CA ILE A 28 -5.27 -6.68 3.40
C ILE A 28 -6.57 -6.00 2.99
N ASP A 29 -7.65 -6.76 2.97
CA ASP A 29 -8.98 -6.24 2.73
C ASP A 29 -9.52 -5.66 4.03
N GLN A 30 -9.81 -4.36 4.03
CA GLN A 30 -10.31 -3.71 5.23
C GLN A 30 -11.82 -3.96 5.39
N PRO A 31 -12.30 -4.01 6.64
CA PRO A 31 -13.73 -4.25 6.89
C PRO A 31 -14.66 -3.22 6.26
N TRP A 32 -14.16 -2.00 6.03
CA TRP A 32 -14.96 -0.93 5.41
C TRP A 32 -14.91 -0.93 3.89
N GLY A 33 -14.20 -1.89 3.27
CA GLY A 33 -14.27 -2.15 1.84
C GLY A 33 -12.96 -2.12 1.06
N PRO A 34 -12.09 -1.14 1.19
CA PRO A 34 -10.86 -1.06 0.38
C PRO A 34 -9.81 -2.08 0.80
N ARG A 35 -8.95 -2.42 -0.13
CA ARG A 35 -7.75 -3.18 0.14
C ARG A 35 -6.59 -2.19 0.24
N ASP A 36 -5.76 -2.27 1.26
CA ASP A 36 -4.65 -1.34 1.40
C ASP A 36 -3.39 -1.99 1.97
N CYS A 37 -2.27 -1.26 1.85
CA CYS A 37 -1.01 -1.62 2.46
C CYS A 37 -0.29 -0.34 2.88
N ALA A 38 0.78 -0.48 3.66
CA ALA A 38 1.56 0.66 4.14
C ALA A 38 3.06 0.35 4.12
N PHE A 39 3.83 1.38 3.83
CA PHE A 39 5.30 1.31 3.79
C PHE A 39 5.90 2.52 4.50
N ARG A 40 7.16 2.38 4.88
CA ARG A 40 7.96 3.51 5.31
C ARG A 40 9.05 3.76 4.26
N ASP A 41 9.17 5.01 3.80
CA ASP A 41 10.21 5.35 2.84
C ASP A 41 11.56 5.55 3.54
N PRO A 42 12.67 5.69 2.78
CA PRO A 42 14.00 5.88 3.38
C PRO A 42 14.12 7.13 4.24
N SER A 43 13.26 8.12 4.04
CA SER A 43 13.24 9.34 4.83
C SER A 43 12.42 9.21 6.11
N GLY A 44 11.83 8.05 6.35
CA GLY A 44 11.03 7.81 7.54
C GLY A 44 9.56 8.18 7.43
N ASN A 45 9.10 8.58 6.24
CA ASN A 45 7.70 8.93 6.03
C ASN A 45 6.85 7.69 5.77
N THR A 46 5.63 7.70 6.28
CA THR A 46 4.68 6.62 6.03
C THR A 46 3.95 6.86 4.72
N VAL A 47 3.93 5.85 3.86
CA VAL A 47 3.21 5.87 2.59
C VAL A 47 2.13 4.79 2.65
N ARG A 48 0.88 5.18 2.40
CA ARG A 48 -0.24 4.26 2.37
C ARG A 48 -0.78 4.16 0.95
N ILE A 49 -1.04 2.95 0.50
CA ILE A 49 -1.53 2.69 -0.85
C ILE A 49 -2.86 1.95 -0.72
N SER A 50 -3.88 2.46 -1.38
CA SER A 50 -5.23 1.90 -1.33
C SER A 50 -5.71 1.48 -2.71
N GLN A 51 -6.51 0.42 -2.73
CA GLN A 51 -7.24 -0.02 -3.91
C GLN A 51 -8.72 0.00 -3.57
N ALA A 52 -9.51 0.69 -4.40
CA ALA A 52 -10.95 0.73 -4.20
C ALA A 52 -11.54 -0.67 -4.31
N PRO A 53 -12.62 -0.97 -3.56
CA PRO A 53 -13.27 -2.28 -3.67
C PRO A 53 -13.78 -2.47 -5.08
N LYS A 54 -13.65 -3.70 -5.57
CA LYS A 54 -14.21 -4.06 -6.88
C LYS A 54 -15.71 -4.18 -6.74
N ALA A 55 -16.40 -3.55 -7.65
CA ALA A 55 -17.86 -3.60 -7.69
C ALA A 55 -18.33 -5.00 -8.11
#